data_61bdb1175da394e6af4a9d41edcac1b2
#
_entry.id   61bdb1175da394e6af4a9d41edcac1b2
#
_cell.length_a   1.000
_cell.length_b   1.000
_cell.length_c   1.000
_cell.angle_alpha   90.00
_cell.angle_beta   90.00
_cell.angle_gamma   90.00
#
_symmetry.space_group_name_H-M   'P 1'
#
loop_
_entity.id
_entity.type
_entity.pdbx_description
1 polymer ?
#
loop_
_entity_poly.entity_id
_entity_poly.type
_entity_poly.pdbx_seq_one_letter_code
_entity_poly.pdbx_strand_id
1 'polypeptide(L)'
;DDLEKIVEKQNITDVFLSISIKNQQFRKKVIKSLSGISVRVQSIPNFFETIGGNLNFEDFQELDINDILGRDLVHLNKDQLNQKLSNKSILITGAGGSIGSELCKQIIIYKPRKLIIFEQSEYSLYEIHKILQSLLERISANISKVDFNNSLKLEIIPILGSVQDYKLLDDILKFYKPEIVYHAAAYKHVPLVERNVSEGIKNNIFGSLNIALASIKNNVEDFVLVSTDKAVRPTNIMGASKRFAE
;
A
#
# COMPACT_ATOMS: atom_id res chain seq x y z
N ASP A 1 25.18 -27.34 6.68
CA ASP A 1 25.87 -28.48 6.03
C ASP A 1 24.97 -29.56 5.44
N ASP A 2 23.78 -29.82 6.00
CA ASP A 2 22.87 -30.82 5.45
C ASP A 2 21.97 -30.30 4.34
N LEU A 3 21.59 -29.00 4.37
CA LEU A 3 20.74 -28.39 3.35
C LEU A 3 21.41 -28.32 1.97
N GLU A 4 22.68 -27.95 1.92
CA GLU A 4 23.47 -27.88 0.69
C GLU A 4 23.56 -29.24 0.00
N LYS A 5 23.85 -30.30 0.77
CA LYS A 5 23.90 -31.71 0.27
C LYS A 5 22.53 -32.18 -0.26
N ILE A 6 21.43 -31.78 0.38
CA ILE A 6 20.08 -32.14 -0.06
C ILE A 6 19.73 -31.43 -1.36
N VAL A 7 20.05 -30.13 -1.45
CA VAL A 7 19.80 -29.31 -2.65
C VAL A 7 20.55 -29.84 -3.85
N GLU A 8 21.85 -30.14 -3.70
CA GLU A 8 22.67 -30.70 -4.77
C GLU A 8 22.22 -32.10 -5.18
N LYS A 9 21.98 -32.99 -4.20
CA LYS A 9 21.59 -34.40 -4.45
C LYS A 9 20.23 -34.52 -5.15
N GLN A 10 19.33 -33.57 -4.89
CA GLN A 10 17.95 -33.61 -5.41
C GLN A 10 17.70 -32.61 -6.54
N ASN A 11 18.73 -31.88 -6.99
CA ASN A 11 18.62 -30.80 -8.01
C ASN A 11 17.49 -29.81 -7.70
N ILE A 12 17.41 -29.34 -6.44
CA ILE A 12 16.37 -28.40 -6.01
C ILE A 12 16.70 -27.02 -6.55
N THR A 13 15.75 -26.40 -7.25
CA THR A 13 15.88 -25.03 -7.81
C THR A 13 15.14 -24.00 -6.98
N ASP A 14 14.08 -24.39 -6.29
CA ASP A 14 13.19 -23.48 -5.56
C ASP A 14 12.94 -23.98 -4.15
N VAL A 15 13.03 -23.06 -3.18
CA VAL A 15 12.76 -23.32 -1.76
C VAL A 15 11.64 -22.39 -1.27
N PHE A 16 10.57 -22.96 -0.77
CA PHE A 16 9.44 -22.21 -0.23
C PHE A 16 9.50 -22.13 1.30
N LEU A 17 9.57 -20.90 1.83
CA LEU A 17 9.57 -20.66 3.26
C LEU A 17 8.14 -20.52 3.78
N SER A 18 7.68 -21.53 4.51
CA SER A 18 6.38 -21.57 5.22
C SER A 18 6.51 -21.12 6.69
N ILE A 19 7.53 -20.32 7.00
CA ILE A 19 7.79 -19.88 8.39
C ILE A 19 6.99 -18.62 8.66
N SER A 20 6.15 -18.64 9.71
CA SER A 20 5.37 -17.48 10.14
C SER A 20 6.29 -16.26 10.38
N ILE A 21 5.84 -15.09 9.90
CA ILE A 21 6.52 -13.80 10.10
C ILE A 21 6.74 -13.49 11.61
N LYS A 22 5.92 -14.06 12.49
CA LYS A 22 6.09 -13.93 13.95
C LYS A 22 7.39 -14.55 14.48
N ASN A 23 8.02 -15.47 13.76
CA ASN A 23 9.26 -16.13 14.18
C ASN A 23 10.49 -15.63 13.38
N GLN A 24 10.72 -14.32 13.42
CA GLN A 24 11.77 -13.65 12.64
C GLN A 24 13.19 -14.19 12.91
N GLN A 25 13.53 -14.51 14.15
CA GLN A 25 14.87 -15.01 14.49
C GLN A 25 15.15 -16.36 13.81
N PHE A 26 14.17 -17.25 13.81
CA PHE A 26 14.29 -18.54 13.14
C PHE A 26 14.32 -18.38 11.61
N ARG A 27 13.45 -17.51 11.07
CA ARG A 27 13.43 -17.17 9.64
C ARG A 27 14.75 -16.62 9.15
N LYS A 28 15.39 -15.68 9.88
CA LYS A 28 16.74 -15.15 9.59
C LYS A 28 17.80 -16.24 9.57
N LYS A 29 17.77 -17.17 10.54
CA LYS A 29 18.72 -18.29 10.56
C LYS A 29 18.59 -19.15 9.31
N VAL A 30 17.37 -19.48 8.90
CA VAL A 30 17.11 -20.30 7.72
C VAL A 30 17.54 -19.57 6.43
N ILE A 31 17.19 -18.28 6.27
CA ILE A 31 17.63 -17.49 5.11
C ILE A 31 19.15 -17.40 5.04
N LYS A 32 19.81 -17.17 6.18
CA LYS A 32 21.28 -17.14 6.24
C LYS A 32 21.91 -18.51 5.87
N SER A 33 21.27 -19.61 6.23
CA SER A 33 21.73 -20.96 5.85
C SER A 33 21.56 -21.23 4.35
N LEU A 34 20.64 -20.55 3.69
CA LEU A 34 20.39 -20.67 2.24
C LEU A 34 21.20 -19.68 1.40
N SER A 35 21.78 -18.64 2.00
CA SER A 35 22.46 -17.55 1.28
C SER A 35 23.75 -17.96 0.54
N GLY A 36 24.26 -19.16 0.81
CA GLY A 36 25.42 -19.73 0.09
C GLY A 36 25.05 -20.77 -0.98
N ILE A 37 23.76 -21.07 -1.12
CA ILE A 37 23.26 -22.14 -1.99
C ILE A 37 22.55 -21.52 -3.20
N SER A 38 22.80 -22.07 -4.40
CA SER A 38 22.24 -21.54 -5.66
C SER A 38 20.78 -22.00 -5.85
N VAL A 39 19.89 -21.48 -5.02
CA VAL A 39 18.44 -21.75 -5.06
C VAL A 39 17.63 -20.47 -5.06
N ARG A 40 16.46 -20.46 -5.71
CA ARG A 40 15.50 -19.39 -5.59
C ARG A 40 14.69 -19.57 -4.29
N VAL A 41 14.73 -18.59 -3.41
CA VAL A 41 13.97 -18.66 -2.15
C VAL A 41 12.74 -17.76 -2.25
N GLN A 42 11.57 -18.35 -2.03
CA GLN A 42 10.29 -17.66 -2.06
C GLN A 42 9.58 -17.80 -0.72
N SER A 43 8.80 -16.80 -0.34
CA SER A 43 8.01 -16.81 0.89
C SER A 43 6.54 -17.05 0.57
N ILE A 44 5.90 -17.87 1.38
CA ILE A 44 4.45 -18.03 1.35
C ILE A 44 3.86 -16.87 2.17
N PRO A 45 3.03 -15.96 1.57
CA PRO A 45 2.45 -14.84 2.31
C PRO A 45 1.51 -15.33 3.41
N ASN A 46 1.57 -14.72 4.60
CA ASN A 46 0.66 -15.01 5.72
C ASN A 46 -0.81 -14.65 5.45
N PHE A 47 -1.11 -14.04 4.32
CA PHE A 47 -2.45 -13.67 3.91
C PHE A 47 -3.44 -14.86 3.90
N PHE A 48 -2.94 -16.08 3.73
CA PHE A 48 -3.74 -17.31 3.65
C PHE A 48 -4.16 -17.90 4.99
N GLU A 49 -3.48 -17.61 6.09
CA GLU A 49 -3.95 -17.96 7.43
C GLU A 49 -5.26 -17.26 7.79
N THR A 50 -5.60 -16.18 7.07
CA THR A 50 -6.76 -15.33 7.39
C THR A 50 -7.99 -15.58 6.50
N ILE A 51 -7.86 -16.15 5.28
CA ILE A 51 -8.96 -16.19 4.30
C ILE A 51 -9.32 -17.60 3.77
N GLY A 52 -8.63 -18.66 4.17
CA GLY A 52 -9.05 -20.05 3.83
C GLY A 52 -9.16 -20.36 2.32
N GLY A 53 -8.29 -19.83 1.48
CA GLY A 53 -8.34 -19.96 0.03
C GLY A 53 -7.27 -20.88 -0.58
N ASN A 54 -7.50 -21.38 -1.78
CA ASN A 54 -6.54 -22.18 -2.54
C ASN A 54 -5.34 -21.30 -2.96
N LEU A 55 -4.12 -21.80 -2.74
CA LEU A 55 -2.86 -21.18 -3.17
C LEU A 55 -2.75 -21.25 -4.69
N ASN A 56 -2.63 -20.09 -5.35
CA ASN A 56 -2.22 -20.01 -6.74
C ASN A 56 -0.71 -19.72 -6.81
N PHE A 57 -0.02 -20.24 -7.83
CA PHE A 57 1.43 -20.04 -8.01
C PHE A 57 1.83 -18.55 -8.14
N GLU A 58 0.91 -17.67 -8.52
CA GLU A 58 1.11 -16.23 -8.62
C GLU A 58 1.16 -15.51 -7.25
N ASP A 59 0.78 -16.21 -6.18
CA ASP A 59 0.76 -15.67 -4.81
C ASP A 59 2.13 -15.79 -4.09
N PHE A 60 3.10 -16.52 -4.67
CA PHE A 60 4.43 -16.65 -4.11
C PHE A 60 5.26 -15.39 -4.35
N GLN A 61 5.73 -14.78 -3.28
CA GLN A 61 6.55 -13.58 -3.36
C GLN A 61 8.04 -13.94 -3.19
N GLU A 62 8.91 -13.27 -3.96
CA GLU A 62 10.33 -13.28 -3.67
C GLU A 62 10.57 -12.75 -2.25
N LEU A 63 11.66 -13.19 -1.61
CA LEU A 63 12.01 -12.76 -0.25
C LEU A 63 11.96 -11.24 -0.14
N ASP A 64 11.16 -10.74 0.79
CA ASP A 64 11.11 -9.32 1.07
C ASP A 64 12.48 -8.88 1.66
N ILE A 65 12.96 -7.73 1.19
CA ILE A 65 14.16 -7.08 1.75
C ILE A 65 14.06 -6.91 3.28
N ASN A 66 12.86 -6.76 3.82
CA ASN A 66 12.60 -6.70 5.26
C ASN A 66 12.95 -8.00 5.99
N ASP A 67 12.82 -9.15 5.33
CA ASP A 67 13.22 -10.46 5.88
C ASP A 67 14.74 -10.54 6.07
N ILE A 68 15.49 -9.83 5.22
CA ILE A 68 16.96 -9.79 5.24
C ILE A 68 17.46 -8.71 6.21
N LEU A 69 16.85 -7.51 6.20
CA LEU A 69 17.29 -6.36 6.99
C LEU A 69 16.84 -6.40 8.46
N GLY A 70 15.91 -7.28 8.80
CA GLY A 70 15.52 -7.53 10.19
C GLY A 70 14.89 -6.34 10.89
N ARG A 71 14.14 -5.51 10.19
CA ARG A 71 13.31 -4.49 10.80
C ARG A 71 12.19 -5.16 11.58
N ASP A 72 12.00 -4.75 12.83
CA ASP A 72 10.85 -5.22 13.61
C ASP A 72 9.56 -4.71 12.96
N LEU A 73 8.66 -5.64 12.65
CA LEU A 73 7.35 -5.28 12.13
C LEU A 73 6.58 -4.57 13.25
N VAL A 74 6.09 -3.38 12.94
CA VAL A 74 5.16 -2.69 13.82
C VAL A 74 3.84 -3.47 13.82
N HIS A 75 3.51 -4.09 14.95
CA HIS A 75 2.22 -4.76 15.12
C HIS A 75 1.12 -3.71 15.23
N LEU A 76 0.39 -3.52 14.13
CA LEU A 76 -0.78 -2.65 14.10
C LEU A 76 -1.88 -3.25 14.98
N ASN A 77 -2.47 -2.42 15.85
CA ASN A 77 -3.65 -2.81 16.60
C ASN A 77 -4.87 -2.87 15.67
N LYS A 78 -5.26 -4.08 15.28
CA LYS A 78 -6.36 -4.32 14.32
C LYS A 78 -7.70 -3.75 14.82
N ASP A 79 -7.95 -3.76 16.12
CA ASP A 79 -9.21 -3.27 16.69
C ASP A 79 -9.28 -1.74 16.58
N GLN A 80 -8.18 -1.03 16.85
CA GLN A 80 -8.10 0.42 16.69
C GLN A 80 -8.26 0.82 15.21
N LEU A 81 -7.63 0.09 14.29
CA LEU A 81 -7.79 0.35 12.86
C LEU A 81 -9.21 0.08 12.39
N ASN A 82 -9.84 -0.99 12.87
CA ASN A 82 -11.22 -1.29 12.53
C ASN A 82 -12.17 -0.18 13.02
N GLN A 83 -12.01 0.28 14.24
CA GLN A 83 -12.79 1.40 14.79
C GLN A 83 -12.62 2.69 13.98
N LYS A 84 -11.40 2.96 13.51
CA LYS A 84 -11.07 4.19 12.79
C LYS A 84 -11.47 4.17 11.32
N LEU A 85 -11.41 3.02 10.65
CA LEU A 85 -11.60 2.91 9.20
C LEU A 85 -12.96 2.36 8.79
N SER A 86 -13.61 1.54 9.64
CA SER A 86 -14.88 0.92 9.32
C SER A 86 -15.97 1.96 9.12
N ASN A 87 -16.79 1.76 8.07
CA ASN A 87 -17.90 2.65 7.70
C ASN A 87 -17.52 4.11 7.41
N LYS A 88 -16.22 4.42 7.23
CA LYS A 88 -15.72 5.75 6.89
C LYS A 88 -15.67 5.96 5.37
N SER A 89 -15.72 7.22 4.93
CA SER A 89 -15.41 7.64 3.57
C SER A 89 -13.95 8.06 3.53
N ILE A 90 -13.13 7.40 2.70
CA ILE A 90 -11.69 7.54 2.69
C ILE A 90 -11.22 7.91 1.29
N LEU A 91 -10.40 8.95 1.19
CA LEU A 91 -9.73 9.37 -0.05
C LEU A 91 -8.26 8.99 -0.01
N ILE A 92 -7.76 8.37 -1.08
CA ILE A 92 -6.33 8.08 -1.24
C ILE A 92 -5.84 8.74 -2.52
N THR A 93 -4.91 9.67 -2.43
CA THR A 93 -4.25 10.28 -3.60
C THR A 93 -2.99 9.50 -3.95
N GLY A 94 -2.66 9.43 -5.25
CA GLY A 94 -1.57 8.58 -5.73
C GLY A 94 -1.91 7.08 -5.55
N ALA A 95 -3.19 6.75 -5.69
CA ALA A 95 -3.72 5.41 -5.42
C ALA A 95 -3.13 4.32 -6.32
N GLY A 96 -2.68 4.66 -7.53
CA GLY A 96 -2.01 3.74 -8.44
C GLY A 96 -0.51 3.56 -8.18
N GLY A 97 0.09 4.35 -7.29
CA GLY A 97 1.49 4.21 -6.88
C GLY A 97 1.72 3.01 -5.96
N SER A 98 3.00 2.67 -5.72
CA SER A 98 3.36 1.50 -4.90
C SER A 98 2.79 1.57 -3.48
N ILE A 99 2.89 2.73 -2.80
CA ILE A 99 2.35 2.92 -1.44
C ILE A 99 0.82 3.06 -1.49
N GLY A 100 0.29 3.90 -2.40
CA GLY A 100 -1.15 4.15 -2.49
C GLY A 100 -1.95 2.90 -2.80
N SER A 101 -1.47 2.06 -3.73
CA SER A 101 -2.14 0.80 -4.09
C SER A 101 -2.15 -0.19 -2.93
N GLU A 102 -1.07 -0.26 -2.16
CA GLU A 102 -1.01 -1.12 -0.98
C GLU A 102 -1.93 -0.61 0.14
N LEU A 103 -1.98 0.71 0.37
CA LEU A 103 -2.95 1.32 1.30
C LEU A 103 -4.39 0.98 0.89
N CYS A 104 -4.74 1.09 -0.39
CA CYS A 104 -6.07 0.72 -0.88
C CYS A 104 -6.42 -0.74 -0.55
N LYS A 105 -5.50 -1.68 -0.81
CA LYS A 105 -5.70 -3.11 -0.52
C LYS A 105 -5.84 -3.40 0.97
N GLN A 106 -5.08 -2.72 1.82
CA GLN A 106 -5.19 -2.90 3.27
C GLN A 106 -6.45 -2.26 3.84
N ILE A 107 -6.83 -1.07 3.37
CA ILE A 107 -8.01 -0.35 3.87
C ILE A 107 -9.31 -1.07 3.50
N ILE A 108 -9.41 -1.69 2.33
CA ILE A 108 -10.62 -2.40 1.88
C ILE A 108 -11.06 -3.51 2.86
N ILE A 109 -10.11 -4.12 3.58
CA ILE A 109 -10.36 -5.19 4.55
C ILE A 109 -11.18 -4.70 5.75
N TYR A 110 -11.03 -3.41 6.12
CA TYR A 110 -11.76 -2.78 7.22
C TYR A 110 -13.16 -2.30 6.83
N LYS A 111 -13.64 -2.61 5.62
CA LYS A 111 -14.99 -2.31 5.12
C LYS A 111 -15.36 -0.82 5.28
N PRO A 112 -14.58 0.11 4.71
CA PRO A 112 -15.01 1.50 4.66
C PRO A 112 -16.33 1.62 3.87
N ARG A 113 -17.09 2.69 4.10
CA ARG A 113 -18.33 2.96 3.34
C ARG A 113 -17.99 3.35 1.90
N LYS A 114 -16.97 4.20 1.73
CA LYS A 114 -16.47 4.65 0.42
C LYS A 114 -14.95 4.63 0.41
N LEU A 115 -14.40 4.16 -0.69
CA LEU A 115 -12.97 4.25 -0.98
C LEU A 115 -12.78 5.03 -2.28
N ILE A 116 -12.36 6.29 -2.17
CA ILE A 116 -12.13 7.18 -3.29
C ILE A 116 -10.65 7.05 -3.67
N ILE A 117 -10.37 6.54 -4.86
CA ILE A 117 -9.04 6.35 -5.39
C ILE A 117 -8.75 7.43 -6.43
N PHE A 118 -7.84 8.35 -6.09
CA PHE A 118 -7.48 9.51 -6.90
C PHE A 118 -6.07 9.33 -7.48
N GLU A 119 -5.94 9.35 -8.81
CA GLU A 119 -4.69 9.09 -9.51
C GLU A 119 -4.62 9.91 -10.80
N GLN A 120 -3.42 10.39 -11.16
CA GLN A 120 -3.21 11.15 -12.38
C GLN A 120 -2.91 10.27 -13.61
N SER A 121 -2.43 9.04 -13.41
CA SER A 121 -2.18 8.08 -14.47
C SER A 121 -3.43 7.22 -14.71
N GLU A 122 -4.04 7.35 -15.89
CA GLU A 122 -5.20 6.54 -16.28
C GLU A 122 -4.91 5.04 -16.16
N TYR A 123 -3.76 4.61 -16.67
CA TYR A 123 -3.35 3.20 -16.61
C TYR A 123 -3.25 2.69 -15.16
N SER A 124 -2.57 3.44 -14.30
CA SER A 124 -2.40 3.06 -12.90
C SER A 124 -3.71 3.06 -12.13
N LEU A 125 -4.62 4.01 -12.44
CA LEU A 125 -5.96 4.06 -11.87
C LEU A 125 -6.81 2.85 -12.28
N TYR A 126 -6.78 2.49 -13.57
CA TYR A 126 -7.49 1.33 -14.09
C TYR A 126 -7.00 0.03 -13.44
N GLU A 127 -5.69 -0.19 -13.37
CA GLU A 127 -5.11 -1.38 -12.77
C GLU A 127 -5.48 -1.53 -11.28
N ILE A 128 -5.33 -0.48 -10.48
CA ILE A 128 -5.70 -0.57 -9.06
C ILE A 128 -7.21 -0.76 -8.88
N HIS A 129 -8.04 -0.09 -9.67
CA HIS A 129 -9.49 -0.26 -9.62
C HIS A 129 -9.91 -1.71 -9.89
N LYS A 130 -9.35 -2.33 -10.93
CA LYS A 130 -9.59 -3.75 -11.30
C LYS A 130 -9.16 -4.70 -10.16
N ILE A 131 -7.98 -4.47 -9.58
CA ILE A 131 -7.50 -5.27 -8.44
C ILE A 131 -8.46 -5.17 -7.25
N LEU A 132 -8.89 -3.95 -6.90
CA LEU A 132 -9.80 -3.74 -5.77
C LEU A 132 -11.18 -4.35 -5.99
N GLN A 133 -11.71 -4.30 -7.22
CA GLN A 133 -12.97 -4.98 -7.57
C GLN A 133 -12.85 -6.49 -7.36
N SER A 134 -11.78 -7.11 -7.88
CA SER A 134 -11.53 -8.55 -7.68
C SER A 134 -11.38 -8.93 -6.21
N LEU A 135 -10.69 -8.10 -5.41
CA LEU A 135 -10.58 -8.31 -3.96
C LEU A 135 -11.94 -8.21 -3.26
N LEU A 136 -12.77 -7.24 -3.65
CA LEU A 136 -14.10 -7.06 -3.08
C LEU A 136 -15.01 -8.26 -3.39
N GLU A 137 -14.96 -8.80 -4.61
CA GLU A 137 -15.69 -10.01 -5.00
C GLU A 137 -15.24 -11.22 -4.15
N ARG A 138 -13.93 -11.40 -3.97
CA ARG A 138 -13.37 -12.48 -3.12
C ARG A 138 -13.78 -12.33 -1.66
N ILE A 139 -13.77 -11.11 -1.10
CA ILE A 139 -14.21 -10.85 0.28
C ILE A 139 -15.72 -11.15 0.40
N SER A 140 -16.52 -10.74 -0.58
CA SER A 140 -17.97 -10.96 -0.59
C SER A 140 -18.35 -12.44 -0.73
N ALA A 141 -17.60 -13.21 -1.53
CA ALA A 141 -17.83 -14.66 -1.68
C ALA A 141 -17.60 -15.46 -0.41
N ASN A 142 -16.72 -14.97 0.49
CA ASN A 142 -16.41 -15.63 1.76
C ASN A 142 -17.36 -15.25 2.92
N ILE A 143 -18.31 -14.33 2.69
CA ILE A 143 -19.31 -13.96 3.70
C ILE A 143 -20.52 -14.89 3.55
N SER A 144 -20.91 -15.57 4.65
CA SER A 144 -22.08 -16.44 4.68
C SER A 144 -23.36 -15.65 4.31
N LYS A 145 -24.30 -16.31 3.62
CA LYS A 145 -25.55 -15.70 3.12
C LYS A 145 -26.40 -14.97 4.20
N VAL A 146 -26.17 -15.27 5.48
CA VAL A 146 -26.89 -14.65 6.61
C VAL A 146 -26.42 -13.21 6.88
N ASP A 147 -25.14 -12.92 6.60
CA ASP A 147 -24.56 -11.58 6.80
C ASP A 147 -24.72 -10.65 5.59
N PHE A 148 -25.22 -11.17 4.47
CA PHE A 148 -25.35 -10.42 3.21
C PHE A 148 -26.36 -9.27 3.31
N ASN A 149 -27.41 -9.38 4.13
CA ASN A 149 -28.42 -8.31 4.33
C ASN A 149 -27.91 -7.16 5.22
N ASN A 150 -26.82 -7.34 5.97
CA ASN A 150 -26.20 -6.34 6.83
C ASN A 150 -24.80 -5.89 6.35
N SER A 151 -24.30 -6.43 5.23
CA SER A 151 -23.00 -6.02 4.70
C SER A 151 -23.11 -4.63 4.09
N LEU A 152 -22.54 -3.65 4.76
CA LEU A 152 -22.34 -2.29 4.25
C LEU A 152 -21.68 -2.40 2.86
N LYS A 153 -22.39 -1.92 1.85
CA LYS A 153 -21.95 -1.99 0.46
C LYS A 153 -20.82 -0.99 0.27
N LEU A 154 -19.57 -1.47 0.32
CA LEU A 154 -18.42 -0.64 0.00
C LEU A 154 -18.52 -0.13 -1.45
N GLU A 155 -18.41 1.17 -1.62
CA GLU A 155 -18.35 1.84 -2.91
C GLU A 155 -16.91 2.23 -3.22
N ILE A 156 -16.33 1.72 -4.34
CA ILE A 156 -15.00 2.10 -4.83
C ILE A 156 -15.21 3.13 -5.94
N ILE A 157 -14.64 4.32 -5.78
CA ILE A 157 -14.84 5.47 -6.66
C ILE A 157 -13.50 5.85 -7.28
N PRO A 158 -13.25 5.47 -8.56
CA PRO A 158 -12.05 5.89 -9.27
C PRO A 158 -12.20 7.32 -9.80
N ILE A 159 -11.21 8.17 -9.54
CA ILE A 159 -11.18 9.55 -10.02
C ILE A 159 -9.82 9.82 -10.67
N LEU A 160 -9.86 10.20 -11.94
CA LEU A 160 -8.69 10.62 -12.70
C LEU A 160 -8.44 12.11 -12.48
N GLY A 161 -7.25 12.48 -12.00
CA GLY A 161 -6.90 13.87 -11.79
C GLY A 161 -5.53 14.08 -11.17
N SER A 162 -5.05 15.31 -11.20
CA SER A 162 -3.78 15.74 -10.61
C SER A 162 -4.00 16.49 -9.30
N VAL A 163 -3.16 16.23 -8.29
CA VAL A 163 -3.13 17.01 -7.04
C VAL A 163 -2.74 18.47 -7.24
N GLN A 164 -2.24 18.83 -8.42
CA GLN A 164 -1.96 20.20 -8.79
C GLN A 164 -3.24 21.01 -9.09
N ASP A 165 -4.36 20.33 -9.37
CA ASP A 165 -5.67 20.96 -9.62
C ASP A 165 -6.46 21.13 -8.31
N TYR A 166 -6.26 22.29 -7.67
CA TYR A 166 -6.97 22.63 -6.42
C TYR A 166 -8.49 22.63 -6.58
N LYS A 167 -8.98 23.12 -7.72
CA LYS A 167 -10.44 23.21 -7.94
C LYS A 167 -11.07 21.82 -7.99
N LEU A 168 -10.47 20.92 -8.75
CA LEU A 168 -10.93 19.53 -8.82
C LEU A 168 -10.92 18.86 -7.45
N LEU A 169 -9.85 19.06 -6.67
CA LEU A 169 -9.73 18.52 -5.31
C LEU A 169 -10.86 19.07 -4.41
N ASP A 170 -11.10 20.38 -4.42
CA ASP A 170 -12.14 21.01 -3.62
C ASP A 170 -13.54 20.49 -3.99
N ASP A 171 -13.83 20.35 -5.28
CA ASP A 171 -15.09 19.82 -5.78
C ASP A 171 -15.30 18.35 -5.34
N ILE A 172 -14.25 17.51 -5.42
CA ILE A 172 -14.27 16.11 -4.99
C ILE A 172 -14.53 16.01 -3.49
N LEU A 173 -13.78 16.75 -2.67
CA LEU A 173 -13.93 16.69 -1.22
C LEU A 173 -15.30 17.21 -0.78
N LYS A 174 -15.80 18.25 -1.42
CA LYS A 174 -17.14 18.79 -1.17
C LYS A 174 -18.26 17.80 -1.51
N PHE A 175 -18.11 17.07 -2.62
CA PHE A 175 -19.13 16.13 -3.11
C PHE A 175 -19.12 14.82 -2.32
N TYR A 176 -17.94 14.17 -2.18
CA TYR A 176 -17.83 12.86 -1.55
C TYR A 176 -17.67 12.91 -0.03
N LYS A 177 -17.27 14.05 0.52
CA LYS A 177 -17.07 14.32 1.96
C LYS A 177 -16.29 13.23 2.65
N PRO A 178 -15.03 12.97 2.21
CA PRO A 178 -14.20 12.01 2.89
C PRO A 178 -13.89 12.47 4.32
N GLU A 179 -13.97 11.54 5.25
CA GLU A 179 -13.60 11.76 6.65
C GLU A 179 -12.09 11.62 6.85
N ILE A 180 -11.44 10.79 6.02
CA ILE A 180 -10.00 10.53 6.10
C ILE A 180 -9.37 10.73 4.73
N VAL A 181 -8.22 11.40 4.69
CA VAL A 181 -7.40 11.57 3.48
C VAL A 181 -6.01 11.00 3.71
N TYR A 182 -5.61 10.04 2.86
CA TYR A 182 -4.23 9.57 2.75
C TYR A 182 -3.58 10.17 1.52
N HIS A 183 -2.59 11.04 1.70
CA HIS A 183 -1.88 11.67 0.61
C HIS A 183 -0.57 10.93 0.31
N ALA A 184 -0.60 10.06 -0.72
CA ALA A 184 0.54 9.30 -1.19
C ALA A 184 1.04 9.74 -2.58
N ALA A 185 0.40 10.74 -3.20
CA ALA A 185 0.83 11.29 -4.49
C ALA A 185 2.14 12.07 -4.34
N ALA A 186 3.21 11.62 -5.01
CA ALA A 186 4.48 12.32 -5.06
C ALA A 186 5.35 11.81 -6.21
N TYR A 187 6.18 12.68 -6.78
CA TYR A 187 7.30 12.27 -7.62
C TYR A 187 8.48 11.87 -6.73
N LYS A 188 8.94 10.62 -6.84
CA LYS A 188 9.91 10.01 -5.93
C LYS A 188 11.25 9.65 -6.55
N HIS A 189 11.35 9.61 -7.88
CA HIS A 189 12.58 9.24 -8.58
C HIS A 189 13.57 10.41 -8.61
N VAL A 190 14.57 10.36 -7.73
CA VAL A 190 15.55 11.43 -7.54
C VAL A 190 16.15 11.93 -8.87
N PRO A 191 16.68 11.07 -9.77
CA PRO A 191 17.29 11.56 -11.02
C PRO A 191 16.29 12.30 -11.94
N LEU A 192 15.01 11.91 -11.90
CA LEU A 192 13.98 12.55 -12.70
C LEU A 192 13.58 13.91 -12.11
N VAL A 193 13.44 13.99 -10.79
CA VAL A 193 13.07 15.24 -10.10
C VAL A 193 14.22 16.26 -10.22
N GLU A 194 15.47 15.83 -10.09
CA GLU A 194 16.65 16.71 -10.29
C GLU A 194 16.70 17.33 -11.70
N ARG A 195 16.25 16.61 -12.72
CA ARG A 195 16.16 17.13 -14.09
C ARG A 195 14.89 17.94 -14.38
N ASN A 196 13.87 17.81 -13.54
CA ASN A 196 12.56 18.42 -13.70
C ASN A 196 12.11 19.11 -12.40
N VAL A 197 12.97 19.99 -11.88
CA VAL A 197 12.81 20.63 -10.56
C VAL A 197 11.44 21.32 -10.41
N SER A 198 11.04 22.09 -11.42
CA SER A 198 9.76 22.82 -11.41
C SER A 198 8.57 21.88 -11.24
N GLU A 199 8.55 20.75 -11.97
CA GLU A 199 7.47 19.78 -11.87
C GLU A 199 7.51 19.03 -10.54
N GLY A 200 8.72 18.73 -10.02
CA GLY A 200 8.90 18.17 -8.68
C GLY A 200 8.31 19.07 -7.59
N ILE A 201 8.60 20.37 -7.65
CA ILE A 201 8.07 21.36 -6.70
C ILE A 201 6.55 21.50 -6.84
N LYS A 202 6.04 21.67 -8.06
CA LYS A 202 4.59 21.78 -8.30
C LYS A 202 3.82 20.60 -7.74
N ASN A 203 4.31 19.39 -8.00
CA ASN A 203 3.61 18.19 -7.56
C ASN A 203 3.79 17.93 -6.06
N ASN A 204 5.03 17.94 -5.56
CA ASN A 204 5.30 17.49 -4.19
C ASN A 204 5.00 18.57 -3.14
N ILE A 205 5.20 19.86 -3.46
CA ILE A 205 4.93 20.95 -2.53
C ILE A 205 3.52 21.50 -2.74
N PHE A 206 3.27 22.07 -3.92
CA PHE A 206 1.98 22.72 -4.16
C PHE A 206 0.84 21.70 -4.27
N GLY A 207 1.08 20.49 -4.81
CA GLY A 207 0.10 19.41 -4.79
C GLY A 207 -0.26 18.99 -3.36
N SER A 208 0.72 18.84 -2.46
CA SER A 208 0.47 18.55 -1.04
C SER A 208 -0.25 19.69 -0.34
N LEU A 209 0.12 20.95 -0.62
CA LEU A 209 -0.57 22.12 -0.09
C LEU A 209 -2.03 22.18 -0.56
N ASN A 210 -2.29 21.93 -1.84
CA ASN A 210 -3.63 21.96 -2.41
C ASN A 210 -4.56 20.97 -1.71
N ILE A 211 -4.15 19.70 -1.58
CA ILE A 211 -4.98 18.69 -0.93
C ILE A 211 -5.15 18.97 0.57
N ALA A 212 -4.13 19.50 1.24
CA ALA A 212 -4.23 19.89 2.65
C ALA A 212 -5.22 21.06 2.85
N LEU A 213 -5.13 22.12 2.03
CA LEU A 213 -6.07 23.25 2.09
C LEU A 213 -7.50 22.83 1.75
N ALA A 214 -7.68 22.00 0.71
CA ALA A 214 -8.98 21.47 0.36
C ALA A 214 -9.56 20.59 1.49
N SER A 215 -8.71 19.80 2.17
CA SER A 215 -9.10 18.97 3.32
C SER A 215 -9.57 19.82 4.50
N ILE A 216 -8.84 20.88 4.84
CA ILE A 216 -9.22 21.82 5.91
C ILE A 216 -10.55 22.48 5.59
N LYS A 217 -10.69 23.01 4.36
CA LYS A 217 -11.92 23.70 3.91
C LYS A 217 -13.17 22.81 3.96
N ASN A 218 -12.99 21.51 3.69
CA ASN A 218 -14.10 20.55 3.64
C ASN A 218 -14.23 19.71 4.93
N ASN A 219 -13.59 20.13 6.04
CA ASN A 219 -13.70 19.52 7.37
C ASN A 219 -13.34 18.02 7.38
N VAL A 220 -12.26 17.63 6.71
CA VAL A 220 -11.67 16.29 6.81
C VAL A 220 -11.21 16.06 8.25
N GLU A 221 -11.59 14.94 8.85
CA GLU A 221 -11.24 14.62 10.25
C GLU A 221 -9.77 14.27 10.43
N ASP A 222 -9.24 13.42 9.53
CA ASP A 222 -7.87 12.96 9.56
C ASP A 222 -7.18 13.16 8.21
N PHE A 223 -6.03 13.82 8.23
CA PHE A 223 -5.15 13.98 7.08
C PHE A 223 -3.81 13.33 7.34
N VAL A 224 -3.43 12.34 6.52
CA VAL A 224 -2.18 11.60 6.65
C VAL A 224 -1.29 11.86 5.44
N LEU A 225 -0.19 12.56 5.64
CA LEU A 225 0.84 12.77 4.62
C LEU A 225 1.85 11.60 4.64
N VAL A 226 1.96 10.89 3.52
CA VAL A 226 3.01 9.88 3.35
C VAL A 226 4.32 10.58 3.02
N SER A 227 5.32 10.46 3.90
CA SER A 227 6.64 11.04 3.71
C SER A 227 7.73 9.97 3.44
N THR A 228 9.00 10.35 3.54
CA THR A 228 10.15 9.52 3.20
C THR A 228 11.32 9.80 4.14
N ASP A 229 12.20 8.81 4.32
CA ASP A 229 13.49 8.97 5.00
C ASP A 229 14.38 10.04 4.34
N LYS A 230 14.22 10.27 3.04
CA LYS A 230 14.97 11.28 2.26
C LYS A 230 14.59 12.72 2.61
N ALA A 231 13.50 12.94 3.33
CA ALA A 231 13.13 14.23 3.90
C ALA A 231 13.97 14.58 5.14
N VAL A 232 14.61 13.59 5.77
CA VAL A 232 15.51 13.81 6.91
C VAL A 232 16.88 14.23 6.41
N ARG A 233 17.27 15.50 6.67
CA ARG A 233 18.53 16.11 6.18
C ARG A 233 18.70 15.91 4.68
N PRO A 234 17.82 16.49 3.86
CA PRO A 234 17.76 16.23 2.42
C PRO A 234 19.04 16.65 1.71
N THR A 235 19.57 15.77 0.87
CA THR A 235 20.76 16.02 0.02
C THR A 235 20.39 16.19 -1.46
N ASN A 236 19.10 16.16 -1.78
CA ASN A 236 18.56 16.25 -3.12
C ASN A 236 17.21 16.98 -3.13
N ILE A 237 16.81 17.48 -4.31
CA ILE A 237 15.59 18.30 -4.47
C ILE A 237 14.32 17.50 -4.13
N MET A 238 14.27 16.22 -4.48
CA MET A 238 13.13 15.38 -4.15
C MET A 238 12.96 15.29 -2.63
N GLY A 239 14.01 14.99 -1.89
CA GLY A 239 13.98 14.96 -0.42
C GLY A 239 13.65 16.33 0.18
N ALA A 240 14.23 17.42 -0.36
CA ALA A 240 13.93 18.79 0.07
C ALA A 240 12.46 19.15 -0.16
N SER A 241 11.88 18.77 -1.31
CA SER A 241 10.47 19.02 -1.61
C SER A 241 9.53 18.28 -0.64
N LYS A 242 9.86 17.05 -0.23
CA LYS A 242 9.09 16.31 0.76
C LYS A 242 9.26 16.91 2.16
N ARG A 243 10.46 17.35 2.53
CA ARG A 243 10.70 18.05 3.81
C ARG A 243 9.93 19.35 3.90
N PHE A 244 9.81 20.07 2.80
CA PHE A 244 9.03 21.32 2.75
C PHE A 244 7.53 21.07 2.89
N ALA A 245 7.04 19.94 2.37
CA ALA A 245 5.63 19.56 2.45
C ALA A 245 5.20 19.10 3.85
N GLU A 246 6.13 18.62 4.71
CA GLU A 246 5.92 18.31 6.13
C GLU A 246 5.68 19.57 6.96
#